data_5370abb85d9703c7ac357212fb7d9073
#
_entry.id   5370abb85d9703c7ac357212fb7d9073
#
_cell.length_a   1.000
_cell.length_b   1.000
_cell.length_c   1.000
_cell.angle_alpha   90.00
_cell.angle_beta   90.00
_cell.angle_gamma   90.00
#
_symmetry.space_group_name_H-M   'P 1'
#
loop_
_entity.id
_entity.type
_entity.pdbx_description
1 polymer ?
#
loop_
_entity_poly.entity_id
_entity_poly.type
_entity_poly.pdbx_seq_one_letter_code
_entity_poly.pdbx_strand_id
1 'polypeptide(L)'
;MRFCHFFWLILFLAACNTNKFMQSTNYPPENSFLDTLLKAHLQEFTPVYNDTAKYRIQIIYTRIDRDAQNRPHFHDYHYRADTGRYFYPASTVKLPAVALALEKLNDLHIDMHTPMFTDSLPGITPAVLTDSSAENGLPSVAQYIKKILQVSDNDAFNRLYEFIGQESFNRSLWAKGYSGTQIRHRVGIGGISPEGNRHTNAVSFRRDGQLLYQQPALYSSLIFPPRHDQMGSAYYNDQHVLVNSPMDASMKNRIPLADLHRMLRSIIFPGAVTKTQRFRLRDSDYQFLYHCMSMQPEESVYPSYDTTEYHHNYVKFLLFGREKRQDEVTDIRIFNKPGWAYGFLTDVAYIIDFDNKVEFMLSATIYVNDDGILSDEHYQFKTTGEPFMKRLGAIIYQYELQRKKKHLPDLSRFKMSYSQ
;
A
#
# COMPACT_ATOMS: atom_id res chain seq x y z
N MET A 1 -30.06 74.06 16.79
CA MET A 1 -29.18 73.37 15.86
C MET A 1 -28.62 72.18 16.55
N ARG A 2 -29.15 70.96 16.27
CA ARG A 2 -28.69 69.66 16.77
C ARG A 2 -28.23 68.84 15.57
N PHE A 3 -26.92 68.57 15.51
CA PHE A 3 -26.33 67.70 14.52
C PHE A 3 -26.48 66.24 14.98
N CYS A 4 -27.20 65.41 14.20
CA CYS A 4 -27.25 63.94 14.33
C CYS A 4 -26.11 63.36 13.51
N HIS A 5 -25.17 62.64 14.19
CA HIS A 5 -24.16 61.83 13.54
C HIS A 5 -24.73 60.44 13.35
N PHE A 6 -24.91 60.02 12.12
CA PHE A 6 -25.23 58.63 11.70
C PHE A 6 -23.90 57.85 11.62
N PHE A 7 -23.74 56.88 12.49
CA PHE A 7 -22.65 55.88 12.39
C PHE A 7 -23.11 54.75 11.47
N TRP A 8 -22.48 54.59 10.30
CA TRP A 8 -22.62 53.44 9.46
C TRP A 8 -21.74 52.29 9.95
N LEU A 9 -22.37 51.20 10.43
CA LEU A 9 -21.69 49.99 10.81
C LEU A 9 -21.54 49.12 9.54
N ILE A 10 -20.33 49.06 8.98
CA ILE A 10 -20.02 48.16 7.86
C ILE A 10 -19.72 46.79 8.45
N LEU A 11 -20.69 45.85 8.30
CA LEU A 11 -20.46 44.44 8.57
C LEU A 11 -19.62 43.84 7.43
N PHE A 12 -18.37 43.50 7.72
CA PHE A 12 -17.57 42.63 6.86
C PHE A 12 -18.04 41.19 7.05
N LEU A 13 -18.83 40.69 6.12
CA LEU A 13 -19.10 39.26 5.95
C LEU A 13 -17.82 38.60 5.39
N ALA A 14 -17.03 37.97 6.24
CA ALA A 14 -15.98 37.08 5.83
C ALA A 14 -16.63 35.79 5.31
N ALA A 15 -16.84 35.72 3.99
CA ALA A 15 -17.21 34.48 3.31
C ALA A 15 -16.00 33.51 3.41
N CYS A 16 -16.06 32.57 4.35
CA CYS A 16 -15.17 31.43 4.40
C CYS A 16 -15.42 30.57 3.15
N ASN A 17 -14.57 30.70 2.15
CA ASN A 17 -14.57 29.87 0.94
C ASN A 17 -14.04 28.49 1.29
N THR A 18 -14.91 27.57 1.76
CA THR A 18 -14.58 26.18 2.11
C THR A 18 -14.65 25.20 0.91
N ASN A 19 -14.61 25.68 -0.33
CA ASN A 19 -14.71 24.87 -1.52
C ASN A 19 -13.43 24.87 -2.36
N LYS A 20 -12.33 24.27 -1.80
CA LYS A 20 -11.12 23.94 -2.58
C LYS A 20 -10.53 22.57 -2.19
N PHE A 21 -11.35 21.53 -2.04
CA PHE A 21 -10.87 20.17 -1.78
C PHE A 21 -11.55 19.12 -2.69
N MET A 22 -11.75 19.45 -3.96
CA MET A 22 -11.98 18.44 -5.00
C MET A 22 -11.33 18.92 -6.30
N GLN A 23 -10.01 18.91 -6.35
CA GLN A 23 -9.37 18.72 -7.64
C GLN A 23 -9.46 17.22 -7.94
N SER A 24 -10.47 16.83 -8.74
CA SER A 24 -10.41 15.60 -9.47
C SER A 24 -9.12 15.64 -10.27
N THR A 25 -8.15 14.78 -9.93
CA THR A 25 -7.03 14.51 -10.82
C THR A 25 -7.63 13.79 -12.02
N ASN A 26 -8.09 14.57 -13.03
CA ASN A 26 -8.43 14.02 -14.32
C ASN A 26 -7.15 13.41 -14.88
N TYR A 27 -7.06 12.08 -14.85
CA TYR A 27 -6.01 11.39 -15.59
C TYR A 27 -6.18 11.72 -17.06
N PRO A 28 -5.07 11.86 -17.80
CA PRO A 28 -5.15 11.98 -19.24
C PRO A 28 -5.94 10.80 -19.82
N PRO A 29 -6.63 10.97 -20.96
CA PRO A 29 -7.41 9.92 -21.59
C PRO A 29 -6.59 8.64 -21.74
N GLU A 30 -7.25 7.47 -21.68
CA GLU A 30 -6.63 6.13 -21.75
C GLU A 30 -5.46 6.13 -22.73
N ASN A 31 -4.27 5.80 -22.22
CA ASN A 31 -3.07 5.84 -23.04
C ASN A 31 -3.10 4.64 -23.97
N SER A 32 -3.19 4.90 -25.26
CA SER A 32 -3.26 3.89 -26.32
C SER A 32 -2.16 2.83 -26.25
N PHE A 33 -1.04 3.10 -25.59
CA PHE A 33 0.08 2.16 -25.45
C PHE A 33 -0.32 0.88 -24.69
N LEU A 34 -0.86 0.98 -23.46
CA LEU A 34 -1.26 -0.21 -22.70
C LEU A 34 -2.40 -0.96 -23.38
N ASP A 35 -3.37 -0.24 -23.93
CA ASP A 35 -4.47 -0.86 -24.68
C ASP A 35 -3.96 -1.64 -25.89
N THR A 36 -3.03 -1.05 -26.66
CA THR A 36 -2.39 -1.70 -27.82
C THR A 36 -1.59 -2.93 -27.39
N LEU A 37 -0.81 -2.82 -26.32
CA LEU A 37 -0.01 -3.93 -25.79
C LEU A 37 -0.89 -5.09 -25.32
N LEU A 38 -1.94 -4.81 -24.57
CA LEU A 38 -2.89 -5.83 -24.10
C LEU A 38 -3.64 -6.48 -25.26
N LYS A 39 -4.03 -5.72 -26.28
CA LYS A 39 -4.66 -6.24 -27.51
C LYS A 39 -3.73 -7.15 -28.28
N ALA A 40 -2.44 -6.84 -28.37
CA ALA A 40 -1.46 -7.70 -29.07
C ALA A 40 -1.31 -9.08 -28.39
N HIS A 41 -1.67 -9.20 -27.10
CA HIS A 41 -1.62 -10.41 -26.30
C HIS A 41 -3.00 -10.93 -25.86
N LEU A 42 -4.03 -10.64 -26.65
CA LEU A 42 -5.43 -10.87 -26.27
C LEU A 42 -5.72 -12.31 -25.82
N GLN A 43 -5.14 -13.30 -26.50
CA GLN A 43 -5.32 -14.73 -26.19
C GLN A 43 -4.85 -15.08 -24.77
N GLU A 44 -3.88 -14.35 -24.24
CA GLU A 44 -3.30 -14.56 -22.93
C GLU A 44 -4.13 -13.93 -21.79
N PHE A 45 -5.02 -12.99 -22.14
CA PHE A 45 -5.87 -12.26 -21.20
C PHE A 45 -7.35 -12.60 -21.30
N THR A 46 -7.74 -13.50 -22.21
CA THR A 46 -9.12 -13.99 -22.28
C THR A 46 -9.38 -14.93 -21.09
N PRO A 47 -10.47 -14.81 -20.33
CA PRO A 47 -11.67 -13.97 -20.54
C PRO A 47 -11.57 -12.56 -19.94
N VAL A 48 -10.50 -12.23 -19.20
CA VAL A 48 -10.39 -11.01 -18.41
C VAL A 48 -10.53 -9.73 -19.25
N TYR A 49 -9.92 -9.73 -20.44
CA TYR A 49 -9.98 -8.58 -21.35
C TYR A 49 -11.37 -8.38 -21.97
N ASN A 50 -12.11 -9.46 -22.19
CA ASN A 50 -13.43 -9.40 -22.82
C ASN A 50 -14.51 -8.81 -21.90
N ASP A 51 -14.29 -8.85 -20.58
CA ASP A 51 -15.20 -8.26 -19.60
C ASP A 51 -14.44 -7.49 -18.51
N THR A 52 -13.76 -6.44 -18.94
CA THR A 52 -12.98 -5.58 -18.03
C THR A 52 -13.86 -4.86 -16.99
N ALA A 53 -15.15 -4.76 -17.22
CA ALA A 53 -16.11 -4.18 -16.28
C ALA A 53 -16.35 -5.15 -15.09
N LYS A 54 -16.59 -6.44 -15.38
CA LYS A 54 -16.70 -7.51 -14.37
C LYS A 54 -15.43 -7.59 -13.52
N TYR A 55 -14.28 -7.66 -14.17
CA TYR A 55 -12.99 -7.82 -13.49
C TYR A 55 -12.44 -6.52 -12.89
N ARG A 56 -13.09 -5.38 -13.06
CA ARG A 56 -12.74 -4.06 -12.48
C ARG A 56 -11.25 -3.70 -12.59
N ILE A 57 -10.62 -4.06 -13.72
CA ILE A 57 -9.19 -3.93 -13.93
C ILE A 57 -8.78 -2.46 -13.91
N GLN A 58 -7.67 -2.17 -13.23
CA GLN A 58 -6.94 -0.92 -13.33
C GLN A 58 -5.45 -1.24 -13.40
N ILE A 59 -4.71 -0.60 -14.31
CA ILE A 59 -3.26 -0.80 -14.49
C ILE A 59 -2.58 0.56 -14.61
N ILE A 60 -1.43 0.70 -13.96
CA ILE A 60 -0.51 1.82 -14.14
C ILE A 60 0.88 1.24 -14.37
N TYR A 61 1.45 1.54 -15.52
CA TYR A 61 2.82 1.21 -15.86
C TYR A 61 3.64 2.48 -15.96
N THR A 62 4.80 2.53 -15.33
CA THR A 62 5.79 3.60 -15.48
C THR A 62 7.02 3.09 -16.17
N ARG A 63 7.24 3.58 -17.38
CA ARG A 63 8.54 3.49 -18.05
C ARG A 63 9.52 4.45 -17.37
N ILE A 64 10.71 3.95 -17.08
CA ILE A 64 11.78 4.75 -16.47
C ILE A 64 12.91 4.92 -17.50
N ASP A 65 13.19 6.16 -17.85
CA ASP A 65 14.37 6.50 -18.64
C ASP A 65 15.41 7.17 -17.73
N ARG A 66 16.70 6.89 -17.95
CA ARG A 66 17.79 7.50 -17.20
C ARG A 66 18.51 8.55 -18.05
N ASP A 67 18.96 9.63 -17.42
CA ASP A 67 19.91 10.55 -18.04
C ASP A 67 21.37 10.14 -17.77
N ALA A 68 22.31 10.92 -18.27
CA ALA A 68 23.74 10.65 -18.12
C ALA A 68 24.24 10.70 -16.66
N GLN A 69 23.45 11.28 -15.74
CA GLN A 69 23.72 11.33 -14.31
C GLN A 69 22.89 10.30 -13.52
N ASN A 70 22.32 9.31 -14.21
CA ASN A 70 21.45 8.29 -13.64
C ASN A 70 20.17 8.83 -12.97
N ARG A 71 19.73 10.05 -13.27
CA ARG A 71 18.47 10.59 -12.76
C ARG A 71 17.28 9.97 -13.51
N PRO A 72 16.22 9.51 -12.79
CA PRO A 72 15.08 8.90 -13.43
C PRO A 72 14.13 9.94 -14.04
N HIS A 73 13.63 9.63 -15.24
CA HIS A 73 12.56 10.35 -15.94
C HIS A 73 11.39 9.39 -16.15
N PHE A 74 10.22 9.73 -15.61
CA PHE A 74 9.05 8.85 -15.56
C PHE A 74 8.07 9.16 -16.68
N HIS A 75 7.59 8.10 -17.35
CA HIS A 75 6.51 8.17 -18.32
C HIS A 75 5.40 7.22 -17.89
N ASP A 76 4.30 7.78 -17.39
CA ASP A 76 3.18 7.02 -16.83
C ASP A 76 2.17 6.66 -17.92
N TYR A 77 1.79 5.39 -17.97
CA TYR A 77 0.78 4.83 -18.85
C TYR A 77 -0.34 4.24 -17.98
N HIS A 78 -1.57 4.56 -18.33
CA HIS A 78 -2.75 4.18 -17.55
C HIS A 78 -3.70 3.35 -18.41
N TYR A 79 -4.27 2.29 -17.82
CA TYR A 79 -5.36 1.54 -18.40
C TYR A 79 -6.48 1.44 -17.37
N ARG A 80 -7.63 2.05 -17.66
CA ARG A 80 -8.82 2.09 -16.79
C ARG A 80 -8.55 2.53 -15.34
N ALA A 81 -7.39 3.14 -15.05
CA ALA A 81 -7.09 3.67 -13.73
C ALA A 81 -7.95 4.90 -13.46
N ASP A 82 -8.90 4.76 -12.55
CA ASP A 82 -9.87 5.77 -12.18
C ASP A 82 -9.93 5.91 -10.66
N THR A 83 -9.62 7.10 -10.16
CA THR A 83 -9.64 7.38 -8.71
C THR A 83 -11.03 7.31 -8.11
N GLY A 84 -12.09 7.50 -8.90
CA GLY A 84 -13.48 7.33 -8.49
C GLY A 84 -13.90 5.88 -8.33
N ARG A 85 -13.26 4.97 -9.06
CA ARG A 85 -13.62 3.55 -9.05
C ARG A 85 -12.99 2.84 -7.84
N TYR A 86 -13.85 2.42 -6.92
CA TYR A 86 -13.43 1.73 -5.71
C TYR A 86 -12.94 0.30 -5.98
N PHE A 87 -11.87 -0.07 -5.31
CA PHE A 87 -11.46 -1.45 -5.02
C PHE A 87 -11.06 -1.54 -3.54
N TYR A 88 -11.21 -2.71 -2.95
CA TYR A 88 -10.76 -2.92 -1.57
C TYR A 88 -9.24 -3.08 -1.55
N PRO A 89 -8.51 -2.19 -0.86
CA PRO A 89 -7.05 -2.16 -0.93
C PRO A 89 -6.37 -3.33 -0.20
N ALA A 90 -7.10 -4.05 0.64
CA ALA A 90 -6.58 -5.15 1.45
C ALA A 90 -5.23 -4.78 2.11
N SER A 91 -4.22 -5.64 2.00
CA SER A 91 -2.91 -5.43 2.61
C SER A 91 -2.04 -4.36 1.95
N THR A 92 -2.47 -3.71 0.86
CA THR A 92 -1.70 -2.60 0.28
C THR A 92 -1.69 -1.36 1.20
N VAL A 93 -2.64 -1.25 2.15
CA VAL A 93 -2.64 -0.22 3.21
C VAL A 93 -1.37 -0.25 4.08
N LYS A 94 -0.66 -1.36 4.07
CA LYS A 94 0.57 -1.57 4.83
C LYS A 94 1.77 -0.81 4.27
N LEU A 95 1.76 -0.52 2.97
CA LEU A 95 2.84 0.25 2.33
C LEU A 95 3.02 1.65 2.95
N PRO A 96 1.99 2.50 3.03
CA PRO A 96 2.15 3.78 3.72
C PRO A 96 2.37 3.64 5.22
N ALA A 97 1.90 2.57 5.88
CA ALA A 97 2.10 2.38 7.31
C ALA A 97 3.57 2.22 7.68
N VAL A 98 4.33 1.41 6.93
CA VAL A 98 5.76 1.20 7.20
C VAL A 98 6.56 2.50 7.04
N ALA A 99 6.25 3.29 6.02
CA ALA A 99 6.92 4.56 5.79
C ALA A 99 6.57 5.62 6.86
N LEU A 100 5.30 5.75 7.25
CA LEU A 100 4.87 6.71 8.27
C LEU A 100 5.33 6.32 9.68
N ALA A 101 5.44 5.02 9.99
CA ALA A 101 5.98 4.57 11.27
C ALA A 101 7.46 4.99 11.41
N LEU A 102 8.27 4.81 10.36
CA LEU A 102 9.67 5.27 10.34
C LEU A 102 9.77 6.79 10.40
N GLU A 103 8.92 7.52 9.65
CA GLU A 103 8.86 8.98 9.70
C GLU A 103 8.57 9.46 11.12
N LYS A 104 7.61 8.85 11.83
CA LYS A 104 7.29 9.16 13.21
C LYS A 104 8.45 8.85 14.17
N LEU A 105 9.14 7.71 14.00
CA LEU A 105 10.34 7.41 14.81
C LEU A 105 11.45 8.43 14.60
N ASN A 106 11.65 8.90 13.36
CA ASN A 106 12.63 9.93 13.06
C ASN A 106 12.28 11.26 13.73
N ASP A 107 11.02 11.66 13.74
CA ASP A 107 10.54 12.84 14.45
C ASP A 107 10.73 12.72 15.98
N LEU A 108 10.61 11.49 16.53
CA LEU A 108 10.81 11.19 17.95
C LEU A 108 12.28 10.92 18.33
N HIS A 109 13.19 10.84 17.35
CA HIS A 109 14.60 10.47 17.54
C HIS A 109 14.77 9.09 18.19
N ILE A 110 13.89 8.13 17.89
CA ILE A 110 13.91 6.76 18.38
C ILE A 110 14.45 5.83 17.27
N ASP A 111 15.34 4.93 17.67
CA ASP A 111 15.84 3.88 16.76
C ASP A 111 14.75 2.83 16.47
N MET A 112 14.66 2.37 15.21
CA MET A 112 13.61 1.45 14.77
C MET A 112 13.67 0.06 15.45
N HIS A 113 14.83 -0.33 15.99
CA HIS A 113 15.05 -1.58 16.72
C HIS A 113 14.73 -1.45 18.23
N THR A 114 14.43 -0.23 18.72
CA THR A 114 14.01 -0.02 20.10
C THR A 114 12.73 -0.82 20.40
N PRO A 115 12.69 -1.61 21.49
CA PRO A 115 11.47 -2.33 21.87
C PRO A 115 10.26 -1.42 22.00
N MET A 116 9.18 -1.81 21.30
CA MET A 116 7.90 -1.12 21.27
C MET A 116 6.83 -1.99 21.93
N PHE A 117 6.36 -1.59 23.08
CA PHE A 117 5.30 -2.29 23.81
C PHE A 117 3.95 -1.62 23.55
N THR A 118 2.94 -2.45 23.33
CA THR A 118 1.56 -1.98 23.12
C THR A 118 0.70 -2.48 24.27
N ASP A 119 0.02 -1.58 24.96
CA ASP A 119 -0.91 -1.94 26.02
C ASP A 119 -2.20 -2.55 25.44
N SER A 120 -2.99 -3.24 26.27
CA SER A 120 -4.30 -3.72 25.84
C SER A 120 -5.28 -2.55 25.65
N LEU A 121 -6.20 -2.72 24.69
CA LEU A 121 -7.40 -1.88 24.58
C LEU A 121 -8.60 -2.80 24.84
N PRO A 122 -9.27 -2.70 26.02
CA PRO A 122 -10.31 -3.65 26.41
C PRO A 122 -11.41 -3.79 25.35
N GLY A 123 -11.77 -5.03 25.02
CA GLY A 123 -12.78 -5.36 24.01
C GLY A 123 -12.35 -5.10 22.54
N ILE A 124 -11.11 -4.65 22.30
CA ILE A 124 -10.61 -4.35 20.95
C ILE A 124 -9.35 -5.16 20.64
N THR A 125 -8.24 -4.91 21.33
CA THR A 125 -6.98 -5.61 21.07
C THR A 125 -6.21 -5.94 22.35
N PRO A 126 -5.48 -7.11 22.40
CA PRO A 126 -4.65 -7.47 23.54
C PRO A 126 -3.36 -6.63 23.58
N ALA A 127 -2.69 -6.65 24.73
CA ALA A 127 -1.33 -6.13 24.87
C ALA A 127 -0.34 -6.98 24.07
N VAL A 128 0.75 -6.35 23.62
CA VAL A 128 1.91 -7.01 23.00
C VAL A 128 3.17 -6.58 23.72
N LEU A 129 3.75 -7.52 24.48
CA LEU A 129 4.94 -7.31 25.32
C LEU A 129 6.12 -8.14 24.86
N THR A 130 5.92 -9.15 24.01
CA THR A 130 6.94 -10.04 23.46
C THR A 130 6.68 -10.32 22.00
N ASP A 131 7.73 -10.69 21.27
CA ASP A 131 7.66 -11.21 19.91
C ASP A 131 8.68 -12.35 19.75
N SER A 132 8.21 -13.58 19.83
CA SER A 132 9.07 -14.78 19.75
C SER A 132 9.73 -14.96 18.36
N SER A 133 9.29 -14.22 17.35
CA SER A 133 9.90 -14.21 16.02
C SER A 133 11.08 -13.24 15.90
N ALA A 134 11.29 -12.39 16.90
CA ALA A 134 12.43 -11.48 16.96
C ALA A 134 13.65 -12.16 17.63
N GLU A 135 14.85 -11.82 17.19
CA GLU A 135 16.09 -12.37 17.73
C GLU A 135 16.20 -12.19 19.25
N ASN A 136 15.83 -11.04 19.76
CA ASN A 136 15.85 -10.68 21.19
C ASN A 136 14.53 -10.96 21.92
N GLY A 137 13.54 -11.57 21.26
CA GLY A 137 12.23 -11.87 21.84
C GLY A 137 11.34 -10.64 22.07
N LEU A 138 11.72 -9.46 21.59
CA LEU A 138 11.00 -8.21 21.85
C LEU A 138 10.41 -7.60 20.57
N PRO A 139 9.19 -7.03 20.65
CA PRO A 139 8.56 -6.36 19.52
C PRO A 139 9.26 -5.02 19.22
N SER A 140 9.40 -4.68 17.94
CA SER A 140 9.94 -3.40 17.48
C SER A 140 9.33 -2.98 16.16
N VAL A 141 9.43 -1.70 15.81
CA VAL A 141 8.96 -1.21 14.50
C VAL A 141 9.71 -1.90 13.35
N ALA A 142 11.03 -2.13 13.50
CA ALA A 142 11.81 -2.87 12.51
C ALA A 142 11.29 -4.31 12.31
N GLN A 143 10.98 -5.01 13.40
CA GLN A 143 10.44 -6.38 13.33
C GLN A 143 9.05 -6.39 12.66
N TYR A 144 8.18 -5.44 12.98
CA TYR A 144 6.88 -5.31 12.33
C TYR A 144 7.00 -5.02 10.83
N ILE A 145 7.94 -4.15 10.42
CA ILE A 145 8.19 -3.86 9.00
C ILE A 145 8.65 -5.09 8.24
N LYS A 146 9.57 -5.89 8.82
CA LYS A 146 9.99 -7.18 8.23
C LYS A 146 8.78 -8.08 7.98
N LYS A 147 7.96 -8.36 9.00
CA LYS A 147 6.77 -9.21 8.94
C LYS A 147 5.75 -8.70 7.90
N ILE A 148 5.54 -7.39 7.84
CA ILE A 148 4.64 -6.75 6.88
C ILE A 148 5.10 -6.94 5.44
N LEU A 149 6.37 -6.71 5.16
CA LEU A 149 6.87 -6.67 3.79
C LEU A 149 7.19 -8.06 3.24
N GLN A 150 7.57 -9.01 4.10
CA GLN A 150 7.95 -10.37 3.70
C GLN A 150 6.76 -11.31 3.56
N VAL A 151 5.80 -11.28 4.51
CA VAL A 151 4.64 -12.20 4.51
C VAL A 151 3.29 -11.50 4.63
N SER A 152 3.29 -10.17 4.65
CA SER A 152 2.04 -9.39 4.75
C SER A 152 1.30 -9.56 6.08
N ASP A 153 2.02 -9.71 7.20
CA ASP A 153 1.46 -9.93 8.52
C ASP A 153 0.44 -8.85 8.93
N ASN A 154 -0.72 -9.28 9.41
CA ASN A 154 -1.82 -8.40 9.77
C ASN A 154 -1.65 -7.79 11.17
N ASP A 155 -1.17 -8.58 12.14
CA ASP A 155 -0.98 -8.07 13.50
C ASP A 155 0.12 -7.01 13.53
N ALA A 156 1.24 -7.25 12.83
CA ALA A 156 2.31 -6.27 12.68
C ALA A 156 1.80 -4.93 12.11
N PHE A 157 0.92 -4.96 11.10
CA PHE A 157 0.29 -3.73 10.59
C PHE A 157 -0.57 -3.06 11.66
N ASN A 158 -1.37 -3.83 12.40
CA ASN A 158 -2.26 -3.27 13.42
C ASN A 158 -1.45 -2.58 14.52
N ARG A 159 -0.27 -3.11 14.90
CA ARG A 159 0.64 -2.44 15.85
C ARG A 159 1.18 -1.12 15.29
N LEU A 160 1.54 -1.07 14.00
CA LEU A 160 1.94 0.19 13.37
C LEU A 160 0.77 1.18 13.26
N TYR A 161 -0.44 0.71 12.95
CA TYR A 161 -1.65 1.54 12.94
C TYR A 161 -1.91 2.16 14.33
N GLU A 162 -1.74 1.40 15.40
CA GLU A 162 -1.88 1.86 16.78
C GLU A 162 -0.80 2.89 17.16
N PHE A 163 0.45 2.65 16.76
CA PHE A 163 1.54 3.60 16.97
C PHE A 163 1.34 4.90 16.18
N ILE A 164 0.94 4.82 14.91
CA ILE A 164 0.72 6.02 14.09
C ILE A 164 -0.51 6.79 14.58
N GLY A 165 -1.60 6.09 14.90
CA GLY A 165 -2.93 6.63 15.20
C GLY A 165 -3.74 6.94 13.94
N GLN A 166 -5.04 6.62 13.94
CA GLN A 166 -5.91 6.77 12.76
C GLN A 166 -5.89 8.17 12.16
N GLU A 167 -6.02 9.20 13.00
CA GLU A 167 -6.08 10.59 12.56
C GLU A 167 -4.75 11.04 11.95
N SER A 168 -3.64 10.80 12.65
CA SER A 168 -2.29 11.16 12.18
C SER A 168 -1.95 10.43 10.88
N PHE A 169 -2.36 9.16 10.74
CA PHE A 169 -2.15 8.39 9.53
C PHE A 169 -2.78 9.10 8.31
N ASN A 170 -4.05 9.43 8.39
CA ASN A 170 -4.77 10.06 7.29
C ASN A 170 -4.29 11.48 7.02
N ARG A 171 -4.12 12.32 8.06
CA ARG A 171 -3.64 13.69 7.89
C ARG A 171 -2.26 13.75 7.25
N SER A 172 -1.34 12.85 7.65
CA SER A 172 0.00 12.78 7.05
C SER A 172 -0.05 12.41 5.57
N LEU A 173 -0.90 11.47 5.17
CA LEU A 173 -1.06 11.10 3.77
C LEU A 173 -1.71 12.24 2.96
N TRP A 174 -2.72 12.90 3.49
CA TRP A 174 -3.37 14.03 2.82
C TRP A 174 -2.43 15.21 2.65
N ALA A 175 -1.63 15.52 3.66
CA ALA A 175 -0.60 16.55 3.57
C ALA A 175 0.46 16.26 2.50
N LYS A 176 0.70 14.96 2.21
CA LYS A 176 1.60 14.53 1.13
C LYS A 176 0.92 14.47 -0.25
N GLY A 177 -0.37 14.86 -0.35
CA GLY A 177 -1.11 14.90 -1.61
C GLY A 177 -1.79 13.59 -2.00
N TYR A 178 -1.93 12.64 -1.05
CA TYR A 178 -2.68 11.39 -1.22
C TYR A 178 -4.11 11.53 -0.71
N SER A 179 -4.81 12.56 -1.19
CA SER A 179 -6.10 13.01 -0.66
C SER A 179 -7.26 12.00 -0.88
N GLY A 180 -7.14 11.10 -1.86
CA GLY A 180 -8.12 10.03 -2.10
C GLY A 180 -8.03 8.87 -1.12
N THR A 181 -6.98 8.83 -0.30
CA THR A 181 -6.71 7.74 0.65
C THR A 181 -7.48 7.95 1.95
N GLN A 182 -8.09 6.87 2.46
CA GLN A 182 -8.77 6.83 3.75
C GLN A 182 -8.44 5.52 4.48
N ILE A 183 -7.64 5.58 5.53
CA ILE A 183 -7.31 4.44 6.38
C ILE A 183 -8.20 4.52 7.61
N ARG A 184 -9.24 3.67 7.64
CA ARG A 184 -10.33 3.74 8.61
C ARG A 184 -10.26 2.67 9.69
N HIS A 185 -9.62 1.52 9.37
CA HIS A 185 -9.68 0.36 10.27
C HIS A 185 -8.42 -0.51 10.17
N ARG A 186 -8.20 -1.30 11.22
CA ARG A 186 -7.26 -2.41 11.28
C ARG A 186 -7.58 -3.46 10.21
N VAL A 187 -6.68 -4.41 9.97
CA VAL A 187 -6.88 -5.48 8.99
C VAL A 187 -6.80 -6.85 9.66
N GLY A 188 -7.54 -7.83 9.12
CA GLY A 188 -7.49 -9.22 9.60
C GLY A 188 -8.03 -9.44 11.01
N ILE A 189 -8.77 -8.49 11.57
CA ILE A 189 -9.48 -8.62 12.85
C ILE A 189 -10.97 -8.35 12.58
N GLY A 190 -11.81 -9.35 12.84
CA GLY A 190 -13.26 -9.22 12.84
C GLY A 190 -13.81 -8.59 14.12
N GLY A 191 -15.07 -8.17 14.09
CA GLY A 191 -15.81 -7.73 15.28
C GLY A 191 -15.47 -6.34 15.81
N ILE A 192 -14.49 -5.61 15.26
CA ILE A 192 -14.21 -4.24 15.66
C ILE A 192 -15.08 -3.28 14.86
N SER A 193 -15.96 -2.55 15.56
CA SER A 193 -16.84 -1.57 14.94
C SER A 193 -16.06 -0.39 14.31
N PRO A 194 -16.68 0.38 13.41
CA PRO A 194 -16.06 1.63 12.89
C PRO A 194 -15.64 2.58 14.03
N GLU A 195 -16.43 2.66 15.09
CA GLU A 195 -16.11 3.45 16.28
C GLU A 195 -14.93 2.85 17.06
N GLY A 196 -14.88 1.52 17.24
CA GLY A 196 -13.75 0.84 17.88
C GLY A 196 -12.42 1.07 17.14
N ASN A 197 -12.44 1.20 15.84
CA ASN A 197 -11.25 1.51 15.04
C ASN A 197 -10.74 2.95 15.18
N ARG A 198 -11.52 3.87 15.77
CA ARG A 198 -11.07 5.23 16.13
C ARG A 198 -10.16 5.25 17.35
N HIS A 199 -10.28 4.23 18.20
CA HIS A 199 -9.44 4.06 19.38
C HIS A 199 -8.17 3.29 19.03
N THR A 200 -7.03 3.78 19.50
CA THR A 200 -5.75 3.07 19.39
C THR A 200 -5.12 2.92 20.79
N ASN A 201 -4.38 1.84 20.94
CA ASN A 201 -3.75 1.44 22.20
C ASN A 201 -2.69 2.45 22.64
N ALA A 202 -2.40 2.51 23.93
CA ALA A 202 -1.19 3.17 24.41
C ALA A 202 0.05 2.37 23.97
N VAL A 203 1.12 3.11 23.64
CA VAL A 203 2.37 2.55 23.13
C VAL A 203 3.54 3.13 23.93
N SER A 204 4.49 2.29 24.32
CA SER A 204 5.73 2.75 24.96
C SER A 204 6.95 2.17 24.29
N PHE A 205 8.02 2.98 24.23
CA PHE A 205 9.36 2.55 23.80
C PHE A 205 10.29 2.53 24.99
N ARG A 206 10.98 1.41 25.18
CA ARG A 206 11.89 1.20 26.31
C ARG A 206 13.22 0.63 25.83
N ARG A 207 14.31 1.02 26.50
CA ARG A 207 15.65 0.44 26.32
C ARG A 207 16.24 0.15 27.68
N ASP A 208 16.66 -1.08 27.91
CA ASP A 208 17.28 -1.52 29.18
C ASP A 208 16.41 -1.16 30.41
N GLY A 209 15.07 -1.31 30.27
CA GLY A 209 14.09 -0.96 31.29
C GLY A 209 13.76 0.55 31.37
N GLN A 210 14.55 1.41 30.77
CA GLN A 210 14.30 2.86 30.78
C GLN A 210 13.22 3.23 29.75
N LEU A 211 12.24 4.02 30.19
CA LEU A 211 11.22 4.60 29.32
C LEU A 211 11.84 5.73 28.48
N LEU A 212 11.80 5.59 27.15
CA LEU A 212 12.25 6.62 26.19
C LEU A 212 11.10 7.49 25.68
N TYR A 213 9.94 6.86 25.46
CA TYR A 213 8.75 7.53 24.96
C TYR A 213 7.49 6.79 25.36
N GLN A 214 6.43 7.52 25.64
CA GLN A 214 5.11 6.97 25.89
C GLN A 214 4.04 7.78 25.14
N GLN A 215 3.22 7.07 24.39
CA GLN A 215 2.02 7.58 23.76
C GLN A 215 0.80 7.06 24.50
N PRO A 216 -0.11 7.89 24.99
CA PRO A 216 -1.36 7.42 25.59
C PRO A 216 -2.25 6.75 24.51
N ALA A 217 -3.27 6.05 24.96
CA ALA A 217 -4.34 5.64 24.05
C ALA A 217 -4.93 6.86 23.33
N LEU A 218 -5.15 6.76 22.03
CA LEU A 218 -5.65 7.86 21.21
C LEU A 218 -7.08 7.59 20.76
N TYR A 219 -7.83 8.65 20.58
CA TYR A 219 -9.13 8.67 19.93
C TYR A 219 -9.09 9.59 18.71
N SER A 220 -9.56 9.09 17.56
CA SER A 220 -9.64 9.89 16.32
C SER A 220 -11.01 10.57 16.21
N SER A 221 -11.00 11.89 16.24
CA SER A 221 -12.19 12.71 15.95
C SER A 221 -12.36 13.00 14.45
N LEU A 222 -11.51 12.42 13.60
CA LEU A 222 -11.47 12.72 12.17
C LEU A 222 -12.79 12.41 11.48
N ILE A 223 -13.32 13.39 10.78
CA ILE A 223 -14.49 13.23 9.90
C ILE A 223 -13.97 12.97 8.49
N PHE A 224 -14.29 11.78 7.97
CA PHE A 224 -13.93 11.43 6.61
C PHE A 224 -14.97 11.96 5.62
N PRO A 225 -14.54 12.35 4.41
CA PRO A 225 -15.48 12.63 3.33
C PRO A 225 -16.43 11.45 3.10
N PRO A 226 -17.75 11.71 2.89
CA PRO A 226 -18.72 10.66 2.64
C PRO A 226 -18.40 9.92 1.34
N ARG A 227 -18.76 8.63 1.31
CA ARG A 227 -18.61 7.75 0.14
C ARG A 227 -19.82 6.82 0.05
N HIS A 228 -20.04 6.28 -1.16
CA HIS A 228 -21.09 5.31 -1.46
C HIS A 228 -20.49 4.15 -2.26
N ASP A 229 -19.48 3.49 -1.71
CA ASP A 229 -18.80 2.37 -2.34
C ASP A 229 -19.52 1.06 -2.02
N GLN A 230 -19.78 0.24 -3.04
CA GLN A 230 -20.42 -1.06 -2.88
C GLN A 230 -19.59 -2.16 -3.54
N MET A 231 -19.64 -3.36 -2.94
CA MET A 231 -18.93 -4.55 -3.42
C MET A 231 -19.86 -5.76 -3.46
N GLY A 232 -19.62 -6.64 -4.45
CA GLY A 232 -20.39 -7.88 -4.61
C GLY A 232 -21.85 -7.64 -4.97
N SER A 233 -22.63 -8.70 -4.96
CA SER A 233 -24.09 -8.72 -5.09
C SER A 233 -24.76 -9.20 -3.80
N ALA A 234 -24.04 -10.01 -3.00
CA ALA A 234 -24.40 -10.52 -1.70
C ALA A 234 -23.14 -10.70 -0.83
N TYR A 235 -23.32 -10.96 0.47
CA TYR A 235 -22.22 -11.25 1.38
C TYR A 235 -22.67 -12.02 2.61
N TYR A 236 -21.76 -12.79 3.22
CA TYR A 236 -21.97 -13.34 4.55
C TYR A 236 -21.54 -12.30 5.59
N ASN A 237 -22.44 -12.04 6.55
CA ASN A 237 -22.15 -11.14 7.69
C ASN A 237 -21.32 -11.87 8.79
N ASP A 238 -21.00 -11.17 9.89
CA ASP A 238 -20.20 -11.72 11.00
C ASP A 238 -20.90 -12.90 11.73
N GLN A 239 -22.19 -13.09 11.53
CA GLN A 239 -22.97 -14.23 12.05
C GLN A 239 -23.09 -15.38 11.02
N HIS A 240 -22.35 -15.33 9.93
CA HIS A 240 -22.42 -16.26 8.78
C HIS A 240 -23.84 -16.37 8.17
N VAL A 241 -24.60 -15.27 8.18
CA VAL A 241 -25.91 -15.19 7.52
C VAL A 241 -25.72 -14.50 6.17
N LEU A 242 -26.27 -15.11 5.12
CA LEU A 242 -26.24 -14.52 3.76
C LEU A 242 -27.18 -13.30 3.70
N VAL A 243 -26.62 -12.17 3.33
CA VAL A 243 -27.32 -10.91 3.06
C VAL A 243 -27.38 -10.71 1.54
N ASN A 244 -28.58 -10.78 0.97
CA ASN A 244 -28.83 -10.66 -0.48
C ASN A 244 -28.88 -9.17 -0.91
N SER A 245 -27.79 -8.45 -0.68
CA SER A 245 -27.55 -7.08 -1.15
C SER A 245 -26.04 -6.81 -1.23
N PRO A 246 -25.58 -5.87 -2.06
CA PRO A 246 -24.19 -5.46 -2.07
C PRO A 246 -23.68 -5.06 -0.67
N MET A 247 -22.43 -5.40 -0.35
CA MET A 247 -21.79 -4.95 0.88
C MET A 247 -21.45 -3.46 0.78
N ASP A 248 -21.90 -2.66 1.76
CA ASP A 248 -21.48 -1.26 1.89
C ASP A 248 -20.00 -1.18 2.31
N ALA A 249 -19.16 -0.70 1.41
CA ALA A 249 -17.73 -0.48 1.64
C ALA A 249 -17.39 0.98 2.01
N SER A 250 -18.40 1.83 2.24
CA SER A 250 -18.18 3.26 2.52
C SER A 250 -17.36 3.50 3.78
N MET A 251 -17.40 2.56 4.75
CA MET A 251 -16.63 2.60 5.99
C MET A 251 -15.34 1.75 5.93
N LYS A 252 -15.06 1.09 4.80
CA LYS A 252 -13.84 0.30 4.61
C LYS A 252 -12.65 1.21 4.23
N ASN A 253 -11.43 0.66 4.35
CA ASN A 253 -10.22 1.33 3.87
C ASN A 253 -10.32 1.63 2.37
N ARG A 254 -9.69 2.73 1.94
CA ARG A 254 -9.60 3.13 0.54
C ARG A 254 -8.21 3.67 0.24
N ILE A 255 -7.60 3.21 -0.83
CA ILE A 255 -6.44 3.84 -1.45
C ILE A 255 -6.62 3.72 -2.97
N PRO A 256 -6.77 4.81 -3.72
CA PRO A 256 -6.74 4.76 -5.18
C PRO A 256 -5.43 4.15 -5.69
N LEU A 257 -5.48 3.38 -6.77
CA LEU A 257 -4.29 2.71 -7.33
C LEU A 257 -3.18 3.73 -7.66
N ALA A 258 -3.56 4.89 -8.12
CA ALA A 258 -2.62 5.98 -8.39
C ALA A 258 -1.94 6.53 -7.14
N ASP A 259 -2.65 6.59 -6.01
CA ASP A 259 -2.03 7.00 -4.75
C ASP A 259 -1.02 5.94 -4.29
N LEU A 260 -1.37 4.65 -4.37
CA LEU A 260 -0.44 3.54 -4.08
C LEU A 260 0.81 3.60 -4.97
N HIS A 261 0.63 3.76 -6.28
CA HIS A 261 1.72 3.85 -7.24
C HIS A 261 2.66 5.04 -6.93
N ARG A 262 2.09 6.21 -6.62
CA ARG A 262 2.87 7.40 -6.23
C ARG A 262 3.56 7.23 -4.87
N MET A 263 2.93 6.55 -3.91
CA MET A 263 3.55 6.23 -2.62
C MET A 263 4.77 5.33 -2.81
N LEU A 264 4.65 4.26 -3.63
CA LEU A 264 5.80 3.42 -3.95
C LEU A 264 6.90 4.23 -4.65
N ARG A 265 6.55 5.06 -5.64
CA ARG A 265 7.53 5.95 -6.31
C ARG A 265 8.26 6.85 -5.32
N SER A 266 7.55 7.40 -4.33
CA SER A 266 8.13 8.25 -3.29
C SER A 266 9.09 7.50 -2.36
N ILE A 267 8.86 6.18 -2.15
CA ILE A 267 9.76 5.33 -1.38
C ILE A 267 10.99 4.94 -2.23
N ILE A 268 10.80 4.51 -3.47
CA ILE A 268 11.89 4.02 -4.33
C ILE A 268 12.76 5.17 -4.85
N PHE A 269 12.15 6.30 -5.21
CA PHE A 269 12.82 7.46 -5.83
C PHE A 269 12.60 8.75 -5.04
N PRO A 270 13.02 8.83 -3.75
CA PRO A 270 12.73 9.99 -2.90
C PRO A 270 13.35 11.30 -3.44
N GLY A 271 14.43 11.22 -4.20
CA GLY A 271 15.06 12.37 -4.84
C GLY A 271 14.32 12.90 -6.08
N ALA A 272 13.40 12.11 -6.64
CA ALA A 272 12.69 12.43 -7.88
C ALA A 272 11.21 12.80 -7.68
N VAL A 273 10.77 12.98 -6.44
CA VAL A 273 9.44 13.49 -6.07
C VAL A 273 9.56 14.82 -5.33
N THR A 274 8.45 15.57 -5.26
CA THR A 274 8.45 16.84 -4.54
C THR A 274 8.72 16.64 -3.04
N LYS A 275 9.26 17.68 -2.37
CA LYS A 275 9.51 17.61 -0.92
C LYS A 275 8.24 17.29 -0.12
N THR A 276 7.08 17.75 -0.58
CA THR A 276 5.78 17.50 0.07
C THR A 276 5.39 16.03 -0.03
N GLN A 277 5.59 15.37 -1.18
CA GLN A 277 5.25 13.97 -1.40
C GLN A 277 6.20 13.00 -0.71
N ARG A 278 7.44 13.45 -0.42
CA ARG A 278 8.49 12.61 0.14
C ARG A 278 8.15 12.22 1.59
N PHE A 279 8.37 10.94 1.93
CA PHE A 279 8.47 10.52 3.32
C PHE A 279 9.80 11.00 3.90
N ARG A 280 9.78 11.59 5.12
CA ARG A 280 10.96 12.12 5.79
C ARG A 280 11.77 11.00 6.45
N LEU A 281 12.38 10.16 5.62
CA LEU A 281 13.18 9.01 6.00
C LEU A 281 14.67 9.33 5.85
N ARG A 282 15.50 8.69 6.66
CA ARG A 282 16.96 8.67 6.52
C ARG A 282 17.37 7.71 5.41
N ASP A 283 18.57 7.83 4.89
CA ASP A 283 19.07 6.91 3.87
C ASP A 283 19.09 5.45 4.38
N SER A 284 19.43 5.24 5.67
CA SER A 284 19.36 3.92 6.32
C SER A 284 17.94 3.33 6.34
N ASP A 285 16.91 4.17 6.54
CA ASP A 285 15.52 3.71 6.55
C ASP A 285 15.09 3.28 5.14
N TYR A 286 15.49 4.01 4.10
CA TYR A 286 15.24 3.62 2.71
C TYR A 286 15.92 2.30 2.38
N GLN A 287 17.21 2.11 2.77
CA GLN A 287 17.93 0.86 2.55
C GLN A 287 17.25 -0.31 3.26
N PHE A 288 16.81 -0.10 4.50
CA PHE A 288 16.06 -1.10 5.26
C PHE A 288 14.72 -1.47 4.57
N LEU A 289 13.98 -0.49 4.07
CA LEU A 289 12.76 -0.75 3.31
C LEU A 289 13.06 -1.52 2.02
N TYR A 290 14.09 -1.15 1.26
CA TYR A 290 14.47 -1.87 0.03
C TYR A 290 14.84 -3.31 0.33
N HIS A 291 15.64 -3.55 1.37
CA HIS A 291 16.00 -4.88 1.81
C HIS A 291 14.74 -5.71 2.14
N CYS A 292 13.86 -5.21 3.01
CA CYS A 292 12.66 -5.94 3.41
C CYS A 292 11.64 -6.14 2.26
N MET A 293 11.52 -5.17 1.35
CA MET A 293 10.57 -5.25 0.23
C MET A 293 10.99 -6.25 -0.84
N SER A 294 12.30 -6.47 -1.03
CA SER A 294 12.84 -7.34 -2.08
C SER A 294 13.23 -8.72 -1.58
N MET A 295 13.32 -8.90 -0.26
CA MET A 295 13.64 -10.18 0.39
C MET A 295 12.54 -11.23 0.12
N GLN A 296 12.95 -12.47 -0.03
CA GLN A 296 12.07 -13.64 -0.07
C GLN A 296 11.92 -14.24 1.35
N PRO A 297 10.83 -14.94 1.68
CA PRO A 297 10.63 -15.47 3.03
C PRO A 297 11.77 -16.36 3.54
N GLU A 298 12.33 -17.22 2.68
CA GLU A 298 13.43 -18.12 3.03
C GLU A 298 14.79 -17.42 3.24
N GLU A 299 14.92 -16.18 2.80
CA GLU A 299 16.14 -15.37 3.03
C GLU A 299 16.12 -14.71 4.42
N SER A 300 15.01 -14.83 5.18
CA SER A 300 14.84 -14.20 6.49
C SER A 300 15.20 -15.17 7.63
N VAL A 301 16.04 -14.71 8.55
CA VAL A 301 16.41 -15.45 9.77
C VAL A 301 15.53 -15.04 10.95
N TYR A 302 15.31 -13.73 11.12
CA TYR A 302 14.45 -13.16 12.17
C TYR A 302 13.50 -12.10 11.57
N PRO A 303 12.22 -12.47 11.33
CA PRO A 303 11.55 -13.74 11.62
C PRO A 303 11.96 -14.86 10.67
N SER A 304 12.02 -16.11 11.17
CA SER A 304 12.12 -17.31 10.36
C SER A 304 10.74 -17.76 9.93
N TYR A 305 10.59 -18.20 8.68
CA TYR A 305 9.32 -18.63 8.12
C TYR A 305 9.36 -20.10 7.68
N ASP A 306 8.24 -20.80 7.90
CA ASP A 306 8.02 -22.11 7.28
C ASP A 306 7.81 -21.94 5.77
N THR A 307 8.75 -22.44 4.97
CA THR A 307 8.72 -22.32 3.51
C THR A 307 7.64 -23.16 2.84
N THR A 308 7.00 -24.08 3.56
CA THR A 308 5.83 -24.81 3.05
C THR A 308 4.58 -23.90 3.01
N GLU A 309 4.46 -22.98 3.95
CA GLU A 309 3.41 -21.98 4.04
C GLU A 309 3.81 -20.70 3.29
N TYR A 310 4.99 -20.16 3.62
CA TYR A 310 5.53 -18.92 3.05
C TYR A 310 6.63 -19.22 2.02
N HIS A 311 6.20 -19.78 0.89
CA HIS A 311 7.13 -20.19 -0.17
C HIS A 311 7.79 -19.01 -0.88
N HIS A 312 8.81 -19.28 -1.66
CA HIS A 312 9.42 -18.31 -2.58
C HIS A 312 8.34 -17.59 -3.40
N ASN A 313 8.48 -16.29 -3.59
CA ASN A 313 7.49 -15.44 -4.25
C ASN A 313 6.12 -15.31 -3.54
N TYR A 314 6.01 -15.68 -2.26
CA TYR A 314 4.74 -15.66 -1.52
C TYR A 314 3.96 -14.34 -1.66
N VAL A 315 4.65 -13.20 -1.70
CA VAL A 315 4.06 -11.86 -1.86
C VAL A 315 4.39 -11.22 -3.22
N LYS A 316 4.88 -11.97 -4.22
CA LYS A 316 5.29 -11.44 -5.53
C LYS A 316 4.27 -11.85 -6.60
N PHE A 317 3.21 -11.02 -6.79
CA PHE A 317 2.14 -11.32 -7.74
C PHE A 317 2.50 -10.87 -9.16
N LEU A 318 2.87 -9.60 -9.34
CA LEU A 318 3.31 -9.11 -10.65
C LEU A 318 4.60 -9.82 -11.07
N LEU A 319 4.62 -10.32 -12.29
CA LEU A 319 5.69 -11.09 -12.93
C LEU A 319 5.81 -12.54 -12.45
N PHE A 320 5.75 -12.81 -11.15
CA PHE A 320 5.97 -14.17 -10.61
C PHE A 320 4.69 -14.93 -10.25
N GLY A 321 3.53 -14.26 -10.13
CA GLY A 321 2.23 -14.91 -9.90
C GLY A 321 2.17 -15.76 -8.62
N ARG A 322 2.99 -15.44 -7.59
CA ARG A 322 3.15 -16.26 -6.37
C ARG A 322 3.61 -17.70 -6.63
N GLU A 323 4.13 -18.01 -7.80
CA GLU A 323 4.61 -19.36 -8.07
C GLU A 323 5.82 -19.70 -7.20
N LYS A 324 5.88 -20.97 -6.77
CA LYS A 324 7.08 -21.52 -6.16
C LYS A 324 8.23 -21.39 -7.17
N ARG A 325 9.44 -21.12 -6.68
CA ARG A 325 10.62 -20.94 -7.51
C ARG A 325 10.72 -22.05 -8.58
N GLN A 326 10.82 -21.64 -9.83
CA GLN A 326 11.32 -22.48 -10.89
C GLN A 326 12.86 -22.34 -10.92
N ASP A 327 13.57 -23.37 -11.34
CA ASP A 327 15.04 -23.48 -11.25
C ASP A 327 15.84 -22.44 -12.06
N GLU A 328 15.21 -21.50 -12.70
CA GLU A 328 15.88 -20.40 -13.41
C GLU A 328 16.36 -19.34 -12.41
N VAL A 329 17.65 -19.30 -12.22
CA VAL A 329 18.34 -18.25 -11.45
C VAL A 329 18.28 -16.97 -12.27
N THR A 330 17.33 -16.10 -11.94
CA THR A 330 17.28 -14.74 -12.49
C THR A 330 17.70 -13.75 -11.41
N ASP A 331 18.50 -12.73 -11.79
CA ASP A 331 18.88 -11.63 -10.88
C ASP A 331 17.77 -10.55 -10.85
N ILE A 332 16.50 -11.00 -10.86
CA ILE A 332 15.33 -10.13 -10.77
C ILE A 332 14.92 -9.96 -9.31
N ARG A 333 14.73 -8.72 -8.90
CA ARG A 333 14.16 -8.36 -7.60
C ARG A 333 12.92 -7.49 -7.75
N ILE A 334 11.92 -7.77 -6.90
CA ILE A 334 10.64 -7.05 -6.89
C ILE A 334 10.46 -6.38 -5.55
N PHE A 335 10.37 -5.06 -5.58
CA PHE A 335 10.12 -4.19 -4.42
C PHE A 335 8.64 -3.84 -4.45
N ASN A 336 7.83 -4.55 -3.66
CA ASN A 336 6.38 -4.44 -3.77
C ASN A 336 5.65 -4.52 -2.44
N LYS A 337 4.35 -4.22 -2.51
CA LYS A 337 3.38 -4.58 -1.47
C LYS A 337 2.07 -4.99 -2.10
N PRO A 338 1.74 -6.27 -2.09
CA PRO A 338 0.45 -6.76 -2.57
C PRO A 338 -0.63 -6.69 -1.49
N GLY A 339 -1.87 -6.92 -1.95
CA GLY A 339 -3.03 -7.12 -1.08
C GLY A 339 -4.11 -7.92 -1.79
N TRP A 340 -4.75 -8.82 -1.08
CA TRP A 340 -5.88 -9.60 -1.60
C TRP A 340 -6.92 -9.84 -0.52
N ALA A 341 -8.15 -9.54 -0.82
CA ALA A 341 -9.34 -9.85 -0.01
C ALA A 341 -10.62 -9.49 -0.77
N TYR A 342 -11.73 -10.11 -0.43
CA TYR A 342 -13.05 -9.84 -1.00
C TYR A 342 -13.05 -9.91 -2.54
N GLY A 343 -12.31 -10.84 -3.11
CA GLY A 343 -12.15 -11.00 -4.57
C GLY A 343 -11.21 -9.98 -5.24
N PHE A 344 -10.75 -8.94 -4.55
CA PHE A 344 -9.75 -8.03 -5.09
C PHE A 344 -8.34 -8.56 -4.88
N LEU A 345 -7.54 -8.55 -5.95
CA LEU A 345 -6.11 -8.81 -5.96
C LEU A 345 -5.40 -7.57 -6.51
N THR A 346 -4.53 -6.98 -5.70
CA THR A 346 -3.80 -5.75 -6.05
C THR A 346 -2.33 -5.95 -5.76
N ASP A 347 -1.46 -5.48 -6.66
CA ASP A 347 -0.03 -5.37 -6.38
C ASP A 347 0.51 -4.03 -6.91
N VAL A 348 1.46 -3.47 -6.18
CA VAL A 348 2.18 -2.28 -6.55
C VAL A 348 3.67 -2.56 -6.42
N ALA A 349 4.40 -2.53 -7.55
CA ALA A 349 5.75 -3.05 -7.65
C ALA A 349 6.70 -2.13 -8.41
N TYR A 350 7.94 -2.08 -7.95
CA TYR A 350 9.12 -1.70 -8.73
C TYR A 350 9.91 -2.97 -8.99
N ILE A 351 10.15 -3.27 -10.26
CA ILE A 351 10.76 -4.51 -10.74
C ILE A 351 12.07 -4.15 -11.40
N ILE A 352 13.12 -4.85 -11.02
CA ILE A 352 14.47 -4.68 -11.59
C ILE A 352 15.07 -6.03 -11.98
N ASP A 353 15.85 -6.00 -13.04
CA ASP A 353 16.73 -7.08 -13.49
C ASP A 353 18.14 -6.50 -13.56
N PHE A 354 19.02 -6.99 -12.71
CA PHE A 354 20.38 -6.47 -12.60
C PHE A 354 21.24 -6.86 -13.79
N ASP A 355 21.03 -8.05 -14.35
CA ASP A 355 21.82 -8.57 -15.48
C ASP A 355 21.47 -7.82 -16.78
N ASN A 356 20.18 -7.70 -17.08
CA ASN A 356 19.70 -7.08 -18.32
C ASN A 356 19.52 -5.55 -18.20
N LYS A 357 19.82 -4.95 -17.05
CA LYS A 357 19.65 -3.51 -16.80
C LYS A 357 18.23 -3.03 -17.13
N VAL A 358 17.24 -3.81 -16.67
CA VAL A 358 15.83 -3.47 -16.77
C VAL A 358 15.34 -2.91 -15.46
N GLU A 359 14.52 -1.87 -15.52
CA GLU A 359 13.76 -1.33 -14.40
C GLU A 359 12.45 -0.72 -14.88
N PHE A 360 11.39 -0.94 -14.11
CA PHE A 360 10.09 -0.29 -14.35
C PHE A 360 9.20 -0.36 -13.10
N MET A 361 8.17 0.47 -13.05
CA MET A 361 7.13 0.33 -12.04
C MET A 361 5.84 -0.18 -12.70
N LEU A 362 5.15 -1.08 -12.00
CA LEU A 362 3.88 -1.62 -12.43
C LEU A 362 2.95 -1.74 -11.22
N SER A 363 1.72 -1.28 -11.38
CA SER A 363 0.66 -1.44 -10.39
C SER A 363 -0.60 -1.93 -11.08
N ALA A 364 -1.25 -2.93 -10.51
CA ALA A 364 -2.49 -3.44 -11.06
C ALA A 364 -3.44 -3.88 -9.95
N THR A 365 -4.74 -3.77 -10.22
CA THR A 365 -5.80 -4.40 -9.44
C THR A 365 -6.74 -5.16 -10.37
N ILE A 366 -7.24 -6.29 -9.90
CA ILE A 366 -8.24 -7.12 -10.57
C ILE A 366 -9.25 -7.63 -9.54
N TYR A 367 -10.51 -7.74 -9.93
CA TYR A 367 -11.58 -8.34 -9.13
C TYR A 367 -11.94 -9.72 -9.68
N VAL A 368 -11.82 -10.75 -8.87
CA VAL A 368 -12.03 -12.16 -9.24
C VAL A 368 -12.98 -12.82 -8.24
N ASN A 369 -14.26 -12.59 -8.46
CA ASN A 369 -15.37 -13.12 -7.67
C ASN A 369 -16.54 -13.40 -8.63
N ASP A 370 -16.64 -14.63 -9.09
CA ASP A 370 -17.55 -15.01 -10.20
C ASP A 370 -19.01 -15.05 -9.76
N ASP A 371 -19.31 -15.47 -8.54
CA ASP A 371 -20.68 -15.53 -8.00
C ASP A 371 -21.16 -14.21 -7.39
N GLY A 372 -20.23 -13.28 -7.15
CA GLY A 372 -20.52 -11.97 -6.56
C GLY A 372 -20.79 -12.01 -5.06
N ILE A 373 -20.62 -13.17 -4.39
CA ILE A 373 -20.82 -13.30 -2.94
C ILE A 373 -19.51 -12.98 -2.23
N LEU A 374 -19.56 -12.18 -1.18
CA LEU A 374 -18.38 -11.83 -0.39
C LEU A 374 -18.37 -12.62 0.94
N SER A 375 -17.16 -12.84 1.46
CA SER A 375 -16.92 -13.56 2.72
C SER A 375 -17.38 -15.03 2.71
N ASP A 376 -17.35 -15.67 1.54
CA ASP A 376 -17.60 -17.09 1.33
C ASP A 376 -16.33 -17.87 0.98
N GLU A 377 -15.19 -17.19 0.84
CA GLU A 377 -13.88 -17.74 0.49
C GLU A 377 -13.79 -18.34 -0.92
N HIS A 378 -14.80 -18.13 -1.79
CA HIS A 378 -14.86 -18.67 -3.16
C HIS A 378 -14.37 -17.64 -4.19
N TYR A 379 -13.10 -17.25 -4.11
CA TYR A 379 -12.49 -16.30 -5.04
C TYR A 379 -11.54 -16.97 -6.03
N GLN A 380 -11.57 -16.53 -7.29
CA GLN A 380 -10.73 -17.07 -8.37
C GLN A 380 -9.31 -16.49 -8.36
N PHE A 381 -8.71 -16.32 -7.16
CA PHE A 381 -7.34 -15.79 -7.04
C PHE A 381 -6.34 -16.66 -7.80
N LYS A 382 -6.33 -17.98 -7.55
CA LYS A 382 -5.35 -18.91 -8.15
C LYS A 382 -5.61 -19.20 -9.63
N THR A 383 -6.87 -19.22 -10.06
CA THR A 383 -7.24 -19.62 -11.42
C THR A 383 -7.29 -18.45 -12.40
N THR A 384 -7.48 -17.23 -11.91
CA THR A 384 -7.64 -16.04 -12.76
C THR A 384 -6.73 -14.89 -12.32
N GLY A 385 -6.75 -14.52 -11.03
CA GLY A 385 -6.07 -13.34 -10.52
C GLY A 385 -4.54 -13.42 -10.59
N GLU A 386 -3.96 -14.47 -10.02
CA GLU A 386 -2.51 -14.71 -10.03
C GLU A 386 -1.96 -14.91 -11.45
N PRO A 387 -2.59 -15.72 -12.33
CA PRO A 387 -2.19 -15.83 -13.73
C PRO A 387 -2.24 -14.49 -14.47
N PHE A 388 -3.28 -13.67 -14.25
CA PHE A 388 -3.36 -12.34 -14.83
C PHE A 388 -2.17 -11.46 -14.41
N MET A 389 -1.87 -11.40 -13.10
CA MET A 389 -0.76 -10.60 -12.58
C MET A 389 0.60 -11.08 -13.12
N LYS A 390 0.81 -12.39 -13.17
CA LYS A 390 2.02 -12.99 -13.76
C LYS A 390 2.18 -12.58 -15.22
N ARG A 391 1.14 -12.78 -16.02
CA ARG A 391 1.17 -12.52 -17.45
C ARG A 391 1.36 -11.03 -17.76
N LEU A 392 0.67 -10.16 -17.03
CA LEU A 392 0.82 -8.71 -17.18
C LEU A 392 2.27 -8.28 -16.91
N GLY A 393 2.87 -8.75 -15.82
CA GLY A 393 4.26 -8.47 -15.49
C GLY A 393 5.22 -8.99 -16.56
N ALA A 394 5.00 -10.21 -17.06
CA ALA A 394 5.85 -10.83 -18.09
C ALA A 394 5.82 -10.05 -19.40
N ILE A 395 4.66 -9.59 -19.85
CA ILE A 395 4.52 -8.82 -21.11
C ILE A 395 5.22 -7.47 -20.99
N ILE A 396 5.05 -6.76 -19.88
CA ILE A 396 5.76 -5.48 -19.66
C ILE A 396 7.26 -5.71 -19.54
N TYR A 397 7.71 -6.76 -18.87
CA TYR A 397 9.11 -7.12 -18.76
C TYR A 397 9.73 -7.43 -20.14
N GLN A 398 9.05 -8.21 -20.98
CA GLN A 398 9.51 -8.50 -22.35
C GLN A 398 9.60 -7.22 -23.21
N TYR A 399 8.63 -6.30 -23.08
CA TYR A 399 8.72 -5.00 -23.72
C TYR A 399 9.94 -4.22 -23.25
N GLU A 400 10.22 -4.16 -21.95
CA GLU A 400 11.37 -3.46 -21.37
C GLU A 400 12.73 -4.08 -21.75
N LEU A 401 12.80 -5.39 -21.95
CA LEU A 401 14.00 -6.08 -22.47
C LEU A 401 14.32 -5.63 -23.90
N GLN A 402 13.31 -5.47 -24.74
CA GLN A 402 13.47 -5.12 -26.16
C GLN A 402 13.62 -3.62 -26.39
N ARG A 403 13.21 -2.80 -25.42
CA ARG A 403 13.20 -1.35 -25.53
C ARG A 403 14.63 -0.80 -25.57
N LYS A 404 14.94 0.00 -26.59
CA LYS A 404 16.22 0.74 -26.66
C LYS A 404 16.26 1.81 -25.55
N LYS A 405 17.28 1.75 -24.71
CA LYS A 405 17.55 2.72 -23.64
C LYS A 405 18.73 3.61 -24.07
N LYS A 406 18.57 4.93 -23.95
CA LYS A 406 19.66 5.88 -24.25
C LYS A 406 20.79 5.76 -23.22
N HIS A 407 20.44 5.56 -21.96
CA HIS A 407 21.36 5.32 -20.86
C HIS A 407 20.85 4.11 -20.08
N LEU A 408 21.74 3.17 -19.78
CA LEU A 408 21.42 2.04 -18.95
C LEU A 408 21.35 2.49 -17.48
N PRO A 409 20.44 1.94 -16.67
CA PRO A 409 20.33 2.30 -15.25
C PRO A 409 21.53 1.77 -14.46
N ASP A 410 22.06 2.59 -13.56
CA ASP A 410 22.85 2.12 -12.42
C ASP A 410 21.88 1.70 -11.31
N LEU A 411 21.82 0.40 -11.06
CA LEU A 411 20.92 -0.24 -10.08
C LEU A 411 21.65 -0.59 -8.78
N SER A 412 22.90 -0.19 -8.60
CA SER A 412 23.74 -0.54 -7.45
C SER A 412 23.09 -0.22 -6.10
N ARG A 413 22.31 0.88 -6.03
CA ARG A 413 21.58 1.29 -4.83
C ARG A 413 20.58 0.23 -4.33
N PHE A 414 20.10 -0.62 -5.21
CA PHE A 414 19.08 -1.65 -4.93
C PHE A 414 19.67 -3.04 -4.75
N LYS A 415 20.99 -3.18 -4.90
CA LYS A 415 21.66 -4.46 -4.70
C LYS A 415 21.86 -4.71 -3.21
N MET A 416 21.01 -5.57 -2.65
CA MET A 416 21.01 -5.92 -1.23
C MET A 416 21.77 -7.23 -0.99
N SER A 417 22.37 -7.38 0.19
CA SER A 417 22.84 -8.68 0.70
C SER A 417 21.72 -9.28 1.55
N TYR A 418 21.35 -10.51 1.28
CA TYR A 418 20.32 -11.25 2.04
C TYR A 418 20.93 -12.36 2.91
N SER A 419 22.23 -12.66 2.72
CA SER A 419 22.97 -13.54 3.62
C SER A 419 23.32 -12.80 4.90
N GLN A 420 22.76 -13.22 6.01
CA GLN A 420 23.25 -12.91 7.36
C GLN A 420 23.92 -14.13 7.96
#